data_5d8423cd563cb4dd6e99db89829b8b23
#
_entry.id   5d8423cd563cb4dd6e99db89829b8b23
#
_cell.length_a   1.000
_cell.length_b   1.000
_cell.length_c   1.000
_cell.angle_alpha   90.00
_cell.angle_beta   90.00
_cell.angle_gamma   90.00
#
_symmetry.space_group_name_H-M   'P 1'
#
loop_
_entity.id
_entity.type
_entity.pdbx_description
1 polymer ?
#
loop_
_entity_poly.entity_id
_entity_poly.type
_entity_poly.pdbx_seq_one_letter_code
_entity_poly.pdbx_strand_id
1 'polypeptide(L)'
;LAVALAAGASLPSAHAATPAPTSSSTMPKTANAADPHLWLEGVTDEKALDWVRERNAKAEAEIASTPEFQRLEADLRAILDSDARIPGVKKIGNHYYNLWKDKKNPQGLWRRTTLEEYRKPEPRWETVIDLDALNIAEKENWVWHGAECLKPQYERCLISLSRGGADADVTREFDLVAKTWVQDGFFRPEAKGGLQWIDADTVYVYTDFGKGSMTDSGYPRIVKEWKRGTPMETAKLVYEGKPGDLYISASRDLTPGFERDFVSRTLAFYNDELYLRGKDGKLTRIDVPNSANKSVHNQWL
;
A
#
# COMPACT_ATOMS: atom_id res chain seq x y z
N LEU A 1 7.00 -21.82 62.36
CA LEU A 1 8.07 -22.83 62.20
C LEU A 1 8.32 -23.00 60.69
N ALA A 2 9.49 -22.47 60.24
CA ALA A 2 9.96 -22.58 58.87
C ALA A 2 10.79 -23.86 58.73
N VAL A 3 10.64 -24.58 57.64
CA VAL A 3 11.67 -25.50 57.14
C VAL A 3 11.85 -25.24 55.65
N ALA A 4 13.01 -24.69 55.31
CA ALA A 4 13.48 -24.54 53.95
C ALA A 4 14.13 -25.86 53.50
N LEU A 5 13.69 -26.38 52.34
CA LEU A 5 14.44 -27.41 51.62
C LEU A 5 14.98 -26.76 50.34
N ALA A 6 16.30 -26.60 50.29
CA ALA A 6 17.02 -26.24 49.07
C ALA A 6 17.26 -27.53 48.27
N ALA A 7 16.68 -27.59 47.08
CA ALA A 7 17.03 -28.59 46.07
C ALA A 7 17.87 -27.90 44.99
N GLY A 8 19.16 -28.22 44.97
CA GLY A 8 20.09 -27.79 43.92
C GLY A 8 19.80 -28.54 42.63
N ALA A 9 19.38 -27.80 41.61
CA ALA A 9 19.32 -28.27 40.23
C ALA A 9 20.56 -27.78 39.48
N SER A 10 21.47 -28.71 39.20
CA SER A 10 22.60 -28.48 38.29
C SER A 10 22.09 -28.31 36.85
N LEU A 11 22.31 -27.14 36.28
CA LEU A 11 22.08 -26.83 34.86
C LEU A 11 23.15 -27.54 34.00
N PRO A 12 22.78 -28.22 32.93
CA PRO A 12 23.76 -28.74 31.99
C PRO A 12 24.43 -27.61 31.23
N SER A 13 25.75 -27.64 31.12
CA SER A 13 26.57 -26.74 30.34
C SER A 13 26.14 -26.74 28.88
N ALA A 14 25.71 -25.58 28.37
CA ALA A 14 25.46 -25.38 26.98
C ALA A 14 26.77 -25.53 26.18
N HIS A 15 26.87 -26.55 25.38
CA HIS A 15 27.92 -26.68 24.38
C HIS A 15 27.65 -25.60 23.32
N ALA A 16 28.64 -24.73 23.12
CA ALA A 16 28.63 -23.77 22.03
C ALA A 16 28.54 -24.54 20.68
N ALA A 17 27.44 -24.38 19.99
CA ALA A 17 27.27 -24.92 18.66
C ALA A 17 28.25 -24.18 17.72
N THR A 18 29.15 -24.94 17.11
CA THR A 18 30.01 -24.45 16.01
C THR A 18 29.12 -23.95 14.88
N PRO A 19 29.33 -22.74 14.36
CA PRO A 19 28.54 -22.26 13.23
C PRO A 19 28.76 -23.18 12.03
N ALA A 20 27.68 -23.70 11.47
CA ALA A 20 27.70 -24.45 10.23
C ALA A 20 28.29 -23.60 9.12
N PRO A 21 29.09 -24.17 8.20
CA PRO A 21 29.61 -23.41 7.08
C PRO A 21 28.44 -22.91 6.24
N THR A 22 28.37 -21.61 6.04
CA THR A 22 27.51 -20.96 5.05
C THR A 22 27.89 -21.49 3.67
N SER A 23 27.22 -22.54 3.22
CA SER A 23 27.26 -22.90 1.81
C SER A 23 26.53 -21.80 1.06
N SER A 24 27.30 -20.90 0.45
CA SER A 24 26.82 -20.09 -0.65
C SER A 24 26.50 -21.06 -1.80
N SER A 25 25.25 -21.51 -1.84
CA SER A 25 24.69 -22.19 -3.00
C SER A 25 24.59 -21.14 -4.11
N THR A 26 25.72 -20.91 -4.81
CA THR A 26 25.71 -20.41 -6.16
C THR A 26 25.02 -21.49 -6.98
N MET A 27 23.72 -21.36 -7.21
CA MET A 27 23.08 -22.09 -8.29
C MET A 27 23.90 -21.87 -9.55
N PRO A 28 24.35 -22.91 -10.25
CA PRO A 28 24.97 -22.72 -11.54
C PRO A 28 23.94 -22.00 -12.40
N LYS A 29 24.35 -20.86 -12.99
CA LYS A 29 23.64 -20.28 -14.12
C LYS A 29 23.68 -21.32 -15.21
N THR A 30 22.69 -22.20 -15.27
CA THR A 30 22.41 -23.00 -16.43
C THR A 30 22.32 -22.04 -17.61
N ALA A 31 23.15 -22.24 -18.63
CA ALA A 31 23.07 -21.48 -19.85
C ALA A 31 21.62 -21.38 -20.26
N ASN A 32 21.10 -20.17 -20.41
CA ASN A 32 19.75 -19.88 -20.82
C ASN A 32 19.42 -20.64 -22.09
N ALA A 33 18.73 -21.75 -21.99
CA ALA A 33 17.85 -22.15 -23.08
C ALA A 33 16.86 -20.98 -23.22
N ALA A 34 16.89 -20.31 -24.38
CA ALA A 34 16.01 -19.15 -24.61
C ALA A 34 14.59 -19.55 -24.23
N ASP A 35 13.99 -18.86 -23.29
CA ASP A 35 12.61 -19.12 -22.86
C ASP A 35 11.70 -18.99 -24.09
N PRO A 36 11.04 -20.09 -24.53
CA PRO A 36 10.18 -20.06 -25.70
C PRO A 36 8.94 -19.17 -25.51
N HIS A 37 8.71 -18.69 -24.31
CA HIS A 37 7.54 -17.90 -23.94
C HIS A 37 7.82 -16.40 -23.67
N LEU A 38 9.08 -15.92 -23.89
CA LEU A 38 9.43 -14.49 -23.74
C LEU A 38 8.48 -13.54 -24.49
N TRP A 39 7.90 -13.98 -25.60
CA TRP A 39 6.94 -13.19 -26.36
C TRP A 39 5.61 -12.92 -25.59
N LEU A 40 5.32 -13.65 -24.51
CA LEU A 40 4.16 -13.39 -23.62
C LEU A 40 4.39 -12.20 -22.68
N GLU A 41 5.62 -11.69 -22.55
CA GLU A 41 5.91 -10.52 -21.72
C GLU A 41 5.38 -9.21 -22.33
N GLY A 42 4.99 -9.23 -23.60
CA GLY A 42 4.36 -8.11 -24.27
C GLY A 42 2.92 -7.90 -23.82
N VAL A 43 2.69 -7.14 -22.75
CA VAL A 43 1.37 -6.94 -22.11
C VAL A 43 0.31 -6.33 -23.02
N THR A 44 0.72 -5.67 -24.12
CA THR A 44 -0.18 -5.10 -25.14
C THR A 44 0.01 -5.73 -26.53
N ASP A 45 0.81 -6.78 -26.63
CA ASP A 45 1.06 -7.50 -27.89
C ASP A 45 -0.19 -8.34 -28.22
N GLU A 46 -0.81 -8.10 -29.37
CA GLU A 46 -2.02 -8.80 -29.80
C GLU A 46 -1.79 -10.32 -29.88
N LYS A 47 -0.62 -10.78 -30.30
CA LYS A 47 -0.29 -12.21 -30.30
C LYS A 47 -0.33 -12.82 -28.90
N ALA A 48 0.22 -12.10 -27.90
CA ALA A 48 0.19 -12.55 -26.51
C ALA A 48 -1.24 -12.53 -25.97
N LEU A 49 -1.99 -11.47 -26.25
CA LEU A 49 -3.38 -11.32 -25.85
C LEU A 49 -4.28 -12.40 -26.50
N ASP A 50 -4.09 -12.75 -27.77
CA ASP A 50 -4.84 -13.80 -28.44
C ASP A 50 -4.56 -15.17 -27.81
N TRP A 51 -3.34 -15.46 -27.49
CA TRP A 51 -2.99 -16.69 -26.78
C TRP A 51 -3.68 -16.76 -25.40
N VAL A 52 -3.72 -15.64 -24.65
CA VAL A 52 -4.42 -15.56 -23.36
C VAL A 52 -5.92 -15.77 -23.55
N ARG A 53 -6.54 -15.10 -24.54
CA ARG A 53 -7.97 -15.26 -24.86
C ARG A 53 -8.33 -16.73 -25.16
N GLU A 54 -7.51 -17.41 -25.98
CA GLU A 54 -7.69 -18.83 -26.30
C GLU A 54 -7.61 -19.71 -25.03
N ARG A 55 -6.63 -19.47 -24.16
CA ARG A 55 -6.47 -20.22 -22.90
C ARG A 55 -7.61 -19.96 -21.92
N ASN A 56 -8.05 -18.70 -21.81
CA ASN A 56 -9.19 -18.35 -20.99
C ASN A 56 -10.47 -19.04 -21.47
N ALA A 57 -10.76 -19.00 -22.78
CA ALA A 57 -11.93 -19.68 -23.34
C ALA A 57 -11.93 -21.18 -23.05
N LYS A 58 -10.76 -21.83 -23.12
CA LYS A 58 -10.62 -23.26 -22.77
C LYS A 58 -10.85 -23.49 -21.27
N ALA A 59 -10.25 -22.67 -20.39
CA ALA A 59 -10.42 -22.78 -18.94
C ALA A 59 -11.87 -22.53 -18.53
N GLU A 60 -12.53 -21.54 -19.13
CA GLU A 60 -13.95 -21.25 -18.89
C GLU A 60 -14.84 -22.45 -19.30
N ALA A 61 -14.58 -23.05 -20.46
CA ALA A 61 -15.34 -24.22 -20.93
C ALA A 61 -15.10 -25.45 -20.04
N GLU A 62 -13.89 -25.69 -19.58
CA GLU A 62 -13.54 -26.90 -18.80
C GLU A 62 -13.85 -26.75 -17.29
N ILE A 63 -13.77 -25.56 -16.73
CA ILE A 63 -13.87 -25.32 -15.28
C ILE A 63 -15.12 -24.53 -14.95
N ALA A 64 -15.24 -23.29 -15.49
CA ALA A 64 -16.26 -22.33 -15.06
C ALA A 64 -17.69 -22.75 -15.52
N SER A 65 -17.80 -23.59 -16.56
CA SER A 65 -19.07 -24.12 -17.02
C SER A 65 -19.60 -25.30 -16.18
N THR A 66 -18.81 -25.82 -15.23
CA THR A 66 -19.25 -26.95 -14.40
C THR A 66 -20.31 -26.52 -13.37
N PRO A 67 -21.32 -27.37 -13.08
CA PRO A 67 -22.33 -27.04 -12.08
C PRO A 67 -21.76 -26.79 -10.69
N GLU A 68 -20.64 -27.43 -10.35
CA GLU A 68 -19.96 -27.23 -9.07
C GLU A 68 -19.34 -25.84 -8.96
N PHE A 69 -18.65 -25.37 -10.01
CA PHE A 69 -18.09 -24.03 -10.07
C PHE A 69 -19.20 -22.98 -9.97
N GLN A 70 -20.26 -23.11 -10.75
CA GLN A 70 -21.39 -22.17 -10.75
C GLN A 70 -22.09 -22.10 -9.39
N ARG A 71 -22.24 -23.22 -8.70
CA ARG A 71 -22.77 -23.23 -7.33
C ARG A 71 -21.84 -22.52 -6.36
N LEU A 72 -20.53 -22.84 -6.41
CA LEU A 72 -19.53 -22.21 -5.54
C LEU A 72 -19.45 -20.70 -5.78
N GLU A 73 -19.47 -20.27 -7.04
CA GLU A 73 -19.51 -18.83 -7.39
C GLU A 73 -20.74 -18.14 -6.80
N ALA A 74 -21.93 -18.76 -6.94
CA ALA A 74 -23.17 -18.22 -6.40
C ALA A 74 -23.15 -18.13 -4.87
N ASP A 75 -22.62 -19.15 -4.19
CA ASP A 75 -22.49 -19.18 -2.72
C ASP A 75 -21.50 -18.12 -2.23
N LEU A 76 -20.33 -17.98 -2.87
CA LEU A 76 -19.34 -16.96 -2.55
C LEU A 76 -19.89 -15.56 -2.81
N ARG A 77 -20.57 -15.37 -3.92
CA ARG A 77 -21.21 -14.10 -4.25
C ARG A 77 -22.26 -13.70 -3.23
N ALA A 78 -23.09 -14.64 -2.78
CA ALA A 78 -24.09 -14.40 -1.75
C ALA A 78 -23.44 -13.93 -0.42
N ILE A 79 -22.28 -14.50 -0.06
CA ILE A 79 -21.50 -14.07 1.12
C ILE A 79 -20.94 -12.68 0.93
N LEU A 80 -20.33 -12.38 -0.23
CA LEU A 80 -19.72 -11.08 -0.53
C LEU A 80 -20.76 -9.96 -0.65
N ASP A 81 -21.93 -10.26 -1.18
CA ASP A 81 -23.05 -9.32 -1.34
C ASP A 81 -23.83 -9.10 -0.03
N SER A 82 -23.56 -9.92 1.01
CA SER A 82 -24.28 -9.83 2.29
C SER A 82 -23.93 -8.54 3.04
N ASP A 83 -24.94 -7.91 3.61
CA ASP A 83 -24.84 -6.77 4.54
C ASP A 83 -24.80 -7.20 6.02
N ALA A 84 -24.98 -8.50 6.32
CA ALA A 84 -24.98 -9.08 7.66
C ALA A 84 -23.57 -9.26 8.23
N ARG A 85 -22.71 -8.24 8.13
CA ARG A 85 -21.33 -8.24 8.62
C ARG A 85 -21.05 -7.03 9.49
N ILE A 86 -20.19 -7.20 10.50
CA ILE A 86 -19.72 -6.08 11.32
C ILE A 86 -18.72 -5.26 10.48
N PRO A 87 -18.99 -3.97 10.21
CA PRO A 87 -18.07 -3.15 9.43
C PRO A 87 -16.79 -2.89 10.23
N GLY A 88 -15.64 -3.31 9.70
CA GLY A 88 -14.34 -2.87 10.20
C GLY A 88 -14.16 -1.37 9.95
N VAL A 89 -13.53 -0.66 10.88
CA VAL A 89 -13.39 0.80 10.80
C VAL A 89 -11.98 1.28 11.11
N LYS A 90 -11.57 2.37 10.45
CA LYS A 90 -10.36 3.16 10.76
C LYS A 90 -10.79 4.49 11.37
N LYS A 91 -10.21 4.85 12.51
CA LYS A 91 -10.45 6.17 13.12
C LYS A 91 -9.66 7.25 12.38
N ILE A 92 -10.34 8.30 11.94
CA ILE A 92 -9.76 9.51 11.34
C ILE A 92 -10.40 10.69 12.05
N GLY A 93 -9.62 11.43 12.81
CA GLY A 93 -10.14 12.50 13.68
C GLY A 93 -11.16 11.95 14.70
N ASN A 94 -12.35 12.53 14.69
CA ASN A 94 -13.44 12.14 15.59
C ASN A 94 -14.44 11.15 14.97
N HIS A 95 -14.17 10.67 13.75
CA HIS A 95 -15.07 9.76 13.03
C HIS A 95 -14.40 8.41 12.76
N TYR A 96 -15.23 7.43 12.48
CA TYR A 96 -14.90 6.06 12.14
C TYR A 96 -15.29 5.80 10.70
N TYR A 97 -14.33 5.49 9.87
CA TYR A 97 -14.46 5.35 8.41
C TYR A 97 -14.32 3.89 7.99
N ASN A 98 -15.07 3.51 6.97
CA ASN A 98 -14.82 2.27 6.22
C ASN A 98 -15.16 2.42 4.74
N LEU A 99 -14.63 1.50 3.93
CA LEU A 99 -15.15 1.24 2.59
C LEU A 99 -16.19 0.14 2.71
N TRP A 100 -17.43 0.46 2.41
CA TRP A 100 -18.55 -0.48 2.43
C TRP A 100 -18.90 -0.90 1.02
N LYS A 101 -18.87 -2.22 0.77
CA LYS A 101 -19.32 -2.82 -0.49
C LYS A 101 -20.49 -3.73 -0.20
N ASP A 102 -21.49 -3.69 -1.06
CA ASP A 102 -22.65 -4.58 -1.04
C ASP A 102 -23.18 -4.74 -2.46
N LYS A 103 -24.29 -5.47 -2.62
CA LYS A 103 -24.92 -5.71 -3.94
C LYS A 103 -25.32 -4.42 -4.67
N LYS A 104 -25.64 -3.33 -3.93
CA LYS A 104 -26.03 -2.05 -4.52
C LYS A 104 -24.81 -1.16 -4.85
N ASN A 105 -23.75 -1.34 -4.10
CA ASN A 105 -22.54 -0.53 -4.18
C ASN A 105 -21.32 -1.44 -4.38
N PRO A 106 -21.16 -2.08 -5.55
CA PRO A 106 -20.09 -3.04 -5.80
C PRO A 106 -18.69 -2.42 -5.80
N GLN A 107 -18.55 -1.15 -6.19
CA GLN A 107 -17.29 -0.41 -6.08
C GLN A 107 -17.09 0.17 -4.68
N GLY A 108 -18.16 0.52 -4.01
CA GLY A 108 -18.19 0.82 -2.59
C GLY A 108 -18.43 2.28 -2.23
N LEU A 109 -18.86 2.43 -0.99
CA LEU A 109 -19.05 3.73 -0.34
C LEU A 109 -17.91 3.95 0.67
N TRP A 110 -17.08 4.97 0.48
CA TRP A 110 -16.27 5.45 1.58
C TRP A 110 -17.14 6.30 2.48
N ARG A 111 -17.44 5.79 3.65
CA ARG A 111 -18.42 6.36 4.57
C ARG A 111 -17.86 6.48 5.97
N ARG A 112 -18.51 7.33 6.79
CA ARG A 112 -18.10 7.59 8.17
C ARG A 112 -19.29 7.57 9.13
N THR A 113 -18.96 7.36 10.39
CA THR A 113 -19.92 7.46 11.50
C THR A 113 -19.21 7.96 12.78
N THR A 114 -19.97 8.32 13.81
CA THR A 114 -19.43 8.63 15.14
C THR A 114 -19.27 7.36 15.98
N LEU A 115 -18.49 7.42 17.07
CA LEU A 115 -18.38 6.29 18.00
C LEU A 115 -19.72 5.92 18.62
N GLU A 116 -20.54 6.93 18.93
CA GLU A 116 -21.87 6.73 19.52
C GLU A 116 -22.78 5.96 18.56
N GLU A 117 -22.83 6.35 17.30
CA GLU A 117 -23.61 5.64 16.28
C GLU A 117 -23.04 4.24 16.02
N TYR A 118 -21.71 4.09 15.94
CA TYR A 118 -21.07 2.79 15.66
C TYR A 118 -21.38 1.71 16.71
N ARG A 119 -21.70 2.12 17.95
CA ARG A 119 -22.07 1.20 19.03
C ARG A 119 -23.52 0.72 18.96
N LYS A 120 -24.35 1.30 18.10
CA LYS A 120 -25.75 0.91 17.94
C LYS A 120 -25.86 -0.38 17.09
N PRO A 121 -26.88 -1.19 17.28
CA PRO A 121 -27.14 -2.34 16.41
C PRO A 121 -27.28 -1.93 14.93
N GLU A 122 -27.87 -0.78 14.67
CA GLU A 122 -28.04 -0.19 13.35
C GLU A 122 -27.43 1.22 13.31
N PRO A 123 -26.11 1.33 13.05
CA PRO A 123 -25.42 2.61 13.01
C PRO A 123 -25.83 3.40 11.76
N ARG A 124 -26.03 4.71 11.94
CA ARG A 124 -26.19 5.63 10.80
C ARG A 124 -24.84 5.98 10.22
N TRP A 125 -24.73 5.85 8.91
CA TRP A 125 -23.52 6.14 8.13
C TRP A 125 -23.74 7.35 7.24
N GLU A 126 -22.73 8.21 7.19
CA GLU A 126 -22.64 9.32 6.26
C GLU A 126 -21.71 8.94 5.12
N THR A 127 -22.19 8.94 3.87
CA THR A 127 -21.35 8.74 2.70
C THR A 127 -20.47 9.96 2.46
N VAL A 128 -19.17 9.72 2.29
CA VAL A 128 -18.17 10.73 1.98
C VAL A 128 -17.82 10.69 0.50
N ILE A 129 -17.53 9.50 -0.03
CA ILE A 129 -17.33 9.26 -1.47
C ILE A 129 -18.15 8.05 -1.87
N ASP A 130 -18.95 8.19 -2.90
CA ASP A 130 -19.64 7.11 -3.59
C ASP A 130 -18.85 6.75 -4.84
N LEU A 131 -18.16 5.59 -4.82
CA LEU A 131 -17.31 5.15 -5.93
C LEU A 131 -18.10 4.71 -7.15
N ASP A 132 -19.29 4.16 -6.95
CA ASP A 132 -20.16 3.76 -8.07
C ASP A 132 -20.67 5.00 -8.82
N ALA A 133 -21.11 6.02 -8.09
CA ALA A 133 -21.50 7.31 -8.68
C ALA A 133 -20.32 8.02 -9.35
N LEU A 134 -19.13 8.00 -8.72
CA LEU A 134 -17.91 8.58 -9.30
C LEU A 134 -17.53 7.91 -10.62
N ASN A 135 -17.59 6.58 -10.68
CA ASN A 135 -17.31 5.80 -11.87
C ASN A 135 -18.24 6.15 -13.03
N ILE A 136 -19.52 6.34 -12.75
CA ILE A 136 -20.50 6.77 -13.74
C ILE A 136 -20.19 8.18 -14.25
N ALA A 137 -19.93 9.10 -13.31
CA ALA A 137 -19.68 10.51 -13.64
C ALA A 137 -18.41 10.72 -14.46
N GLU A 138 -17.34 10.01 -14.14
CA GLU A 138 -16.03 10.12 -14.80
C GLU A 138 -15.85 9.13 -15.97
N LYS A 139 -16.77 8.16 -16.14
CA LYS A 139 -16.69 7.05 -17.13
C LYS A 139 -15.44 6.22 -16.94
N GLU A 140 -15.12 5.92 -15.69
CA GLU A 140 -13.93 5.20 -15.27
C GLU A 140 -14.31 3.90 -14.53
N ASN A 141 -13.33 3.07 -14.23
CA ASN A 141 -13.47 1.89 -13.38
C ASN A 141 -12.58 2.04 -12.14
N TRP A 142 -12.85 3.08 -11.35
CA TRP A 142 -12.11 3.36 -10.13
C TRP A 142 -12.32 2.28 -9.08
N VAL A 143 -11.21 1.80 -8.54
CA VAL A 143 -11.13 0.94 -7.37
C VAL A 143 -10.41 1.70 -6.26
N TRP A 144 -10.92 1.61 -5.05
CA TRP A 144 -10.37 2.28 -3.89
C TRP A 144 -9.01 1.71 -3.49
N HIS A 145 -7.97 2.55 -3.44
CA HIS A 145 -6.64 2.21 -2.93
C HIS A 145 -6.34 2.81 -1.55
N GLY A 146 -7.07 3.85 -1.13
CA GLY A 146 -6.93 4.36 0.21
C GLY A 146 -7.10 5.86 0.36
N ALA A 147 -7.04 6.30 1.61
CA ALA A 147 -7.06 7.70 2.02
C ALA A 147 -5.98 7.96 3.07
N GLU A 148 -5.16 8.97 2.83
CA GLU A 148 -4.18 9.48 3.78
C GLU A 148 -4.55 10.92 4.15
N CYS A 149 -5.06 11.11 5.37
CA CYS A 149 -5.57 12.40 5.83
C CYS A 149 -4.55 13.13 6.68
N LEU A 150 -4.34 14.41 6.39
CA LEU A 150 -3.37 15.26 7.07
C LEU A 150 -3.73 15.48 8.55
N LYS A 151 -2.87 15.03 9.44
CA LYS A 151 -2.99 15.26 10.89
C LYS A 151 -2.53 16.69 11.23
N PRO A 152 -3.00 17.26 12.32
CA PRO A 152 -3.99 16.72 13.28
C PRO A 152 -5.45 17.07 12.93
N GLN A 153 -5.71 17.98 11.98
CA GLN A 153 -7.05 18.49 11.69
C GLN A 153 -7.90 17.50 10.88
N TYR A 154 -7.26 16.67 10.01
CA TYR A 154 -7.94 15.71 9.13
C TYR A 154 -8.96 16.33 8.17
N GLU A 155 -8.74 17.58 7.77
CA GLU A 155 -9.62 18.30 6.83
C GLU A 155 -9.28 18.02 5.37
N ARG A 156 -8.05 17.60 5.09
CA ARG A 156 -7.54 17.27 3.76
C ARG A 156 -7.05 15.84 3.71
N CYS A 157 -7.40 15.14 2.64
CA CYS A 157 -6.95 13.77 2.40
C CYS A 157 -6.39 13.62 1.00
N LEU A 158 -5.35 12.81 0.86
CA LEU A 158 -4.89 12.28 -0.42
C LEU A 158 -5.65 10.98 -0.65
N ILE A 159 -6.46 10.93 -1.70
CA ILE A 159 -7.27 9.78 -2.07
C ILE A 159 -6.60 9.10 -3.26
N SER A 160 -6.29 7.83 -3.11
CA SER A 160 -5.73 6.99 -4.16
C SER A 160 -6.80 6.09 -4.78
N LEU A 161 -6.91 6.14 -6.10
CA LEU A 161 -7.87 5.39 -6.92
C LEU A 161 -7.14 4.70 -8.06
N SER A 162 -7.32 3.40 -8.24
CA SER A 162 -6.74 2.67 -9.36
C SER A 162 -7.78 2.30 -10.41
N ARG A 163 -7.37 2.21 -11.67
CA ARG A 163 -8.22 1.69 -12.75
C ARG A 163 -8.24 0.17 -12.71
N GLY A 164 -9.42 -0.38 -12.46
CA GLY A 164 -9.61 -1.84 -12.44
C GLY A 164 -8.88 -2.59 -11.31
N GLY A 165 -8.31 -1.88 -10.32
CA GLY A 165 -7.57 -2.50 -9.21
C GLY A 165 -6.10 -2.82 -9.52
N ALA A 166 -5.51 -2.16 -10.54
CA ALA A 166 -4.08 -2.27 -10.84
C ALA A 166 -3.21 -1.69 -9.72
N ASP A 167 -1.91 -2.07 -9.66
CA ASP A 167 -0.93 -1.50 -8.72
C ASP A 167 -0.69 0.00 -8.93
N ALA A 168 -0.84 0.47 -10.16
CA ALA A 168 -0.78 1.89 -10.48
C ALA A 168 -2.09 2.58 -10.06
N ASP A 169 -1.97 3.75 -9.48
CA ASP A 169 -3.12 4.57 -9.09
C ASP A 169 -2.93 6.05 -9.41
N VAL A 170 -4.03 6.76 -9.38
CA VAL A 170 -4.09 8.23 -9.39
C VAL A 170 -4.30 8.69 -7.96
N THR A 171 -3.55 9.69 -7.51
CA THR A 171 -3.79 10.30 -6.20
C THR A 171 -4.33 11.72 -6.39
N ARG A 172 -5.44 12.04 -5.72
CA ARG A 172 -6.11 13.35 -5.76
C ARG A 172 -6.34 13.87 -4.35
N GLU A 173 -6.19 15.18 -4.17
CA GLU A 173 -6.51 15.83 -2.91
C GLU A 173 -8.02 16.03 -2.77
N PHE A 174 -8.54 15.73 -1.58
CA PHE A 174 -9.95 15.80 -1.23
C PHE A 174 -10.16 16.62 0.03
N ASP A 175 -11.12 17.53 0.01
CA ASP A 175 -11.59 18.27 1.17
C ASP A 175 -12.64 17.42 1.92
N LEU A 176 -12.28 16.97 3.11
CA LEU A 176 -13.12 16.09 3.92
C LEU A 176 -14.28 16.81 4.60
N VAL A 177 -14.19 18.13 4.75
CA VAL A 177 -15.24 18.98 5.33
C VAL A 177 -16.30 19.28 4.27
N ALA A 178 -15.87 19.81 3.13
CA ALA A 178 -16.76 20.11 2.00
C ALA A 178 -17.19 18.87 1.23
N LYS A 179 -16.49 17.74 1.38
CA LYS A 179 -16.66 16.47 0.64
C LYS A 179 -16.56 16.67 -0.87
N THR A 180 -15.55 17.40 -1.29
CA THR A 180 -15.28 17.71 -2.70
C THR A 180 -13.81 17.53 -3.03
N TRP A 181 -13.51 17.27 -4.30
CA TRP A 181 -12.15 17.32 -4.82
C TRP A 181 -11.62 18.75 -4.73
N VAL A 182 -10.37 18.89 -4.28
CA VAL A 182 -9.72 20.20 -4.19
C VAL A 182 -9.30 20.65 -5.58
N GLN A 183 -9.84 21.77 -6.02
CA GLN A 183 -9.37 22.43 -7.24
C GLN A 183 -7.93 22.88 -7.02
N ASP A 184 -7.04 22.66 -8.00
CA ASP A 184 -5.61 22.97 -7.88
C ASP A 184 -4.90 22.34 -6.66
N GLY A 185 -5.48 21.27 -6.11
CA GLY A 185 -4.88 20.45 -5.07
C GLY A 185 -3.75 19.57 -5.61
N PHE A 186 -3.12 18.82 -4.71
CA PHE A 186 -2.14 17.82 -5.13
C PHE A 186 -2.80 16.77 -6.02
N PHE A 187 -2.21 16.57 -7.19
CA PHE A 187 -2.63 15.59 -8.18
C PHE A 187 -1.42 14.83 -8.70
N ARG A 188 -1.37 13.52 -8.46
CA ARG A 188 -0.38 12.62 -9.04
C ARG A 188 -1.05 11.79 -10.12
N PRO A 189 -0.58 11.83 -11.38
CA PRO A 189 -1.11 11.01 -12.45
C PRO A 189 -0.87 9.52 -12.20
N GLU A 190 -1.55 8.69 -12.98
CA GLU A 190 -1.47 7.25 -12.84
C GLU A 190 -0.04 6.74 -12.97
N ALA A 191 0.44 6.11 -11.91
CA ALA A 191 1.71 5.43 -11.84
C ALA A 191 1.74 4.56 -10.58
N LYS A 192 2.68 3.61 -10.50
CA LYS A 192 3.05 3.01 -9.22
C LYS A 192 3.74 4.07 -8.37
N GLY A 193 3.38 4.15 -7.08
CA GLY A 193 3.95 5.15 -6.19
C GLY A 193 2.99 5.71 -5.16
N GLY A 194 3.20 6.95 -4.74
CA GLY A 194 2.34 7.59 -3.77
C GLY A 194 2.69 9.03 -3.46
N LEU A 195 1.81 9.65 -2.70
CA LEU A 195 2.00 10.93 -2.02
C LEU A 195 1.90 10.71 -0.51
N GLN A 196 2.72 11.44 0.26
CA GLN A 196 2.66 11.44 1.72
C GLN A 196 2.76 12.87 2.24
N TRP A 197 1.89 13.23 3.17
CA TRP A 197 1.91 14.57 3.76
C TRP A 197 3.20 14.85 4.53
N ILE A 198 3.79 16.03 4.30
CA ILE A 198 4.77 16.68 5.17
C ILE A 198 4.05 17.72 6.02
N ASP A 199 3.28 18.57 5.35
CA ASP A 199 2.37 19.57 5.92
C ASP A 199 1.28 19.93 4.89
N ALA A 200 0.49 20.99 5.16
CA ALA A 200 -0.62 21.39 4.27
C ALA A 200 -0.16 21.82 2.87
N ASP A 201 1.08 22.28 2.72
CA ASP A 201 1.61 22.85 1.48
C ASP A 201 2.73 22.02 0.85
N THR A 202 3.08 20.88 1.48
CA THR A 202 4.22 20.07 1.04
C THR A 202 3.91 18.59 1.20
N VAL A 203 4.29 17.81 0.19
CA VAL A 203 4.18 16.35 0.22
C VAL A 203 5.48 15.70 -0.22
N TYR A 204 5.76 14.49 0.26
CA TYR A 204 6.65 13.58 -0.43
C TYR A 204 5.92 13.01 -1.63
N VAL A 205 6.61 12.97 -2.78
CA VAL A 205 6.13 12.31 -3.99
C VAL A 205 7.17 11.30 -4.46
N TYR A 206 6.71 10.10 -4.73
CA TYR A 206 7.49 9.02 -5.32
C TYR A 206 6.62 8.34 -6.39
N THR A 207 7.08 8.41 -7.64
CA THR A 207 6.28 8.03 -8.80
C THR A 207 7.18 7.85 -10.02
N ASP A 208 6.58 7.59 -11.18
CA ASP A 208 7.29 7.66 -12.44
C ASP A 208 7.53 9.14 -12.84
N PHE A 209 8.78 9.55 -12.84
CA PHE A 209 9.24 10.86 -13.32
C PHE A 209 9.85 10.79 -14.72
N GLY A 210 9.63 9.70 -15.44
CA GLY A 210 10.20 9.45 -16.75
C GLY A 210 11.42 8.49 -16.72
N LYS A 211 12.12 8.42 -17.84
CA LYS A 211 13.19 7.45 -18.06
C LYS A 211 14.21 7.41 -16.92
N GLY A 212 14.39 6.23 -16.33
CA GLY A 212 15.36 5.98 -15.27
C GLY A 212 14.88 6.33 -13.88
N SER A 213 13.61 6.75 -13.68
CA SER A 213 13.05 7.06 -12.37
C SER A 213 12.47 5.87 -11.63
N MET A 214 12.36 4.72 -12.30
CA MET A 214 11.81 3.50 -11.75
C MET A 214 12.91 2.44 -11.52
N THR A 215 12.60 1.49 -10.64
CA THR A 215 13.42 0.29 -10.42
C THR A 215 13.21 -0.73 -11.55
N ASP A 216 14.05 -1.77 -11.60
CA ASP A 216 13.91 -2.88 -12.56
C ASP A 216 12.58 -3.63 -12.39
N SER A 217 11.98 -3.58 -11.20
CA SER A 217 10.64 -4.15 -10.91
C SER A 217 9.47 -3.20 -11.21
N GLY A 218 9.75 -2.00 -11.73
CA GLY A 218 8.74 -1.03 -12.13
C GLY A 218 8.10 -0.26 -10.97
N TYR A 219 8.77 -0.15 -9.83
CA TYR A 219 8.36 0.70 -8.70
C TYR A 219 9.22 1.97 -8.61
N PRO A 220 8.78 3.01 -7.88
CA PRO A 220 9.55 4.24 -7.73
C PRO A 220 10.94 4.02 -7.14
N ARG A 221 11.93 4.64 -7.76
CA ARG A 221 13.33 4.67 -7.32
C ARG A 221 13.73 6.02 -6.72
N ILE A 222 12.91 7.04 -6.95
CA ILE A 222 13.20 8.43 -6.60
C ILE A 222 12.08 8.96 -5.70
N VAL A 223 12.46 9.62 -4.60
CA VAL A 223 11.56 10.40 -3.75
C VAL A 223 11.92 11.87 -3.86
N LYS A 224 10.91 12.71 -4.05
CA LYS A 224 11.05 14.17 -4.06
C LYS A 224 10.13 14.81 -3.03
N GLU A 225 10.46 16.03 -2.64
CA GLU A 225 9.64 16.94 -1.85
C GLU A 225 8.97 17.92 -2.80
N TRP A 226 7.65 17.89 -2.85
CA TRP A 226 6.85 18.69 -3.79
C TRP A 226 6.01 19.72 -3.06
N LYS A 227 6.15 20.98 -3.47
CA LYS A 227 5.45 22.10 -2.87
C LYS A 227 4.17 22.44 -3.64
N ARG A 228 3.10 22.70 -2.92
CA ARG A 228 1.80 23.14 -3.47
C ARG A 228 1.97 24.30 -4.44
N GLY A 229 1.18 24.27 -5.53
CA GLY A 229 1.17 25.32 -6.54
C GLY A 229 2.39 25.36 -7.44
N THR A 230 3.31 24.40 -7.34
CA THR A 230 4.46 24.27 -8.26
C THR A 230 4.31 23.03 -9.15
N PRO A 231 4.87 23.03 -10.36
CA PRO A 231 4.91 21.82 -11.19
C PRO A 231 5.66 20.68 -10.48
N MET A 232 5.13 19.45 -10.56
CA MET A 232 5.71 18.26 -9.90
C MET A 232 7.15 17.97 -10.38
N GLU A 233 7.48 18.34 -11.61
CA GLU A 233 8.82 18.19 -12.20
C GLU A 233 9.87 19.01 -11.47
N THR A 234 9.46 20.14 -10.85
CA THR A 234 10.34 21.03 -10.08
C THR A 234 10.54 20.58 -8.64
N ALA A 235 9.91 19.48 -8.24
CA ALA A 235 10.03 18.95 -6.88
C ALA A 235 11.48 18.60 -6.54
N LYS A 236 11.88 18.90 -5.31
CA LYS A 236 13.26 18.76 -4.82
C LYS A 236 13.59 17.31 -4.52
N LEU A 237 14.71 16.83 -5.04
CA LEU A 237 15.22 15.48 -4.75
C LEU A 237 15.48 15.31 -3.24
N VAL A 238 14.97 14.21 -2.69
CA VAL A 238 15.19 13.78 -1.29
C VAL A 238 16.09 12.56 -1.25
N TYR A 239 15.77 11.55 -2.07
CA TYR A 239 16.54 10.31 -2.13
C TYR A 239 16.40 9.66 -3.51
N GLU A 240 17.48 9.02 -3.94
CA GLU A 240 17.52 8.21 -5.15
C GLU A 240 18.13 6.85 -4.83
N GLY A 241 17.36 5.80 -5.03
CA GLY A 241 17.80 4.41 -4.88
C GLY A 241 18.50 3.88 -6.13
N LYS A 242 18.83 2.59 -6.12
CA LYS A 242 19.45 1.89 -7.24
C LYS A 242 18.39 1.24 -8.14
N PRO A 243 18.68 1.00 -9.44
CA PRO A 243 17.75 0.26 -10.31
C PRO A 243 17.33 -1.10 -9.77
N GLY A 244 18.26 -1.84 -9.15
CA GLY A 244 18.01 -3.16 -8.57
C GLY A 244 17.35 -3.13 -7.18
N ASP A 245 17.02 -1.97 -6.60
CA ASP A 245 16.18 -1.90 -5.40
C ASP A 245 14.73 -2.27 -5.77
N LEU A 246 13.93 -2.69 -4.80
CA LEU A 246 12.53 -3.02 -5.06
C LEU A 246 11.65 -1.76 -5.08
N TYR A 247 11.80 -0.88 -4.09
CA TYR A 247 10.92 0.27 -3.91
C TYR A 247 11.53 1.34 -2.99
N ILE A 248 11.33 2.61 -3.32
CA ILE A 248 11.72 3.73 -2.47
C ILE A 248 10.49 4.56 -2.12
N SER A 249 10.35 4.90 -0.84
CA SER A 249 9.30 5.79 -0.36
C SER A 249 9.81 6.71 0.74
N ALA A 250 9.04 7.74 1.07
CA ALA A 250 9.27 8.57 2.25
C ALA A 250 7.95 8.87 2.95
N SER A 251 8.02 9.09 4.24
CA SER A 251 6.89 9.43 5.08
C SER A 251 7.29 10.38 6.20
N ARG A 252 6.32 11.13 6.70
CA ARG A 252 6.46 11.91 7.92
C ARG A 252 5.57 11.36 9.01
N ASP A 253 6.15 11.08 10.17
CA ASP A 253 5.38 10.90 11.39
C ASP A 253 4.83 12.26 11.81
N LEU A 254 3.52 12.42 11.74
CA LEU A 254 2.81 13.65 12.09
C LEU A 254 2.26 13.59 13.53
N THR A 255 2.81 12.71 14.38
CA THR A 255 2.43 12.64 15.79
C THR A 255 2.91 13.93 16.50
N PRO A 256 2.00 14.72 17.12
CA PRO A 256 2.37 15.98 17.75
C PRO A 256 3.47 15.82 18.80
N GLY A 257 4.56 16.59 18.65
CA GLY A 257 5.74 16.54 19.49
C GLY A 257 6.77 15.45 19.14
N PHE A 258 6.47 14.64 18.13
CA PHE A 258 7.36 13.57 17.66
C PHE A 258 7.50 13.56 16.14
N GLU A 259 7.28 14.70 15.50
CA GLU A 259 7.35 14.83 14.05
C GLU A 259 8.74 14.49 13.52
N ARG A 260 8.80 13.51 12.65
CA ARG A 260 10.05 12.99 12.06
C ARG A 260 9.81 12.55 10.63
N ASP A 261 10.83 12.71 9.83
CA ASP A 261 10.82 12.31 8.43
C ASP A 261 11.65 11.04 8.23
N PHE A 262 11.12 10.12 7.47
CA PHE A 262 11.75 8.84 7.16
C PHE A 262 11.82 8.62 5.66
N VAL A 263 12.90 7.97 5.23
CA VAL A 263 13.03 7.39 3.89
C VAL A 263 13.16 5.88 4.06
N SER A 264 12.34 5.12 3.36
CA SER A 264 12.42 3.67 3.30
C SER A 264 13.00 3.24 1.95
N ARG A 265 14.02 2.40 2.01
CA ARG A 265 14.64 1.76 0.86
C ARG A 265 14.41 0.25 0.94
N THR A 266 13.45 -0.23 0.18
CA THR A 266 13.14 -1.65 0.10
C THR A 266 14.07 -2.31 -0.92
N LEU A 267 14.86 -3.28 -0.46
CA LEU A 267 15.84 -4.00 -1.27
C LEU A 267 15.22 -5.24 -1.90
N ALA A 268 14.36 -5.93 -1.16
CA ALA A 268 13.64 -7.13 -1.55
C ALA A 268 12.42 -7.30 -0.64
N PHE A 269 11.56 -8.29 -0.90
CA PHE A 269 10.51 -8.68 0.04
C PHE A 269 11.13 -8.99 1.40
N TYR A 270 10.57 -8.42 2.48
CA TYR A 270 11.04 -8.58 3.86
C TYR A 270 12.47 -8.08 4.13
N ASN A 271 12.97 -7.14 3.32
CA ASN A 271 14.33 -6.63 3.44
C ASN A 271 14.39 -5.16 3.08
N ASP A 272 14.43 -4.28 4.07
CA ASP A 272 14.43 -2.84 3.89
C ASP A 272 15.41 -2.12 4.84
N GLU A 273 15.87 -0.97 4.40
CA GLU A 273 16.64 -0.01 5.20
C GLU A 273 15.75 1.19 5.51
N LEU A 274 15.81 1.67 6.74
CA LEU A 274 15.11 2.87 7.18
C LEU A 274 16.11 3.97 7.51
N TYR A 275 15.84 5.17 6.99
CA TYR A 275 16.66 6.36 7.23
C TYR A 275 15.83 7.41 7.91
N LEU A 276 16.37 8.00 8.98
CA LEU A 276 15.86 9.24 9.58
C LEU A 276 16.40 10.42 8.78
N ARG A 277 15.53 11.34 8.35
CA ARG A 277 15.91 12.57 7.68
C ARG A 277 15.95 13.72 8.69
N GLY A 278 17.12 14.31 8.88
CA GLY A 278 17.29 15.49 9.70
C GLY A 278 16.69 16.76 9.08
N LYS A 279 16.52 17.81 9.87
CA LYS A 279 16.05 19.12 9.40
C LYS A 279 16.99 19.76 8.37
N ASP A 280 18.26 19.41 8.39
CA ASP A 280 19.28 19.77 7.40
C ASP A 280 19.21 18.96 6.10
N GLY A 281 18.28 18.02 6.04
CA GLY A 281 18.09 17.10 4.92
C GLY A 281 19.05 15.88 4.94
N LYS A 282 19.95 15.79 5.92
CA LYS A 282 20.86 14.65 6.06
C LYS A 282 20.09 13.39 6.43
N LEU A 283 20.44 12.29 5.74
CA LEU A 283 19.88 10.98 6.00
C LEU A 283 20.82 10.19 6.92
N THR A 284 20.29 9.68 8.01
CA THR A 284 21.00 8.80 8.94
C THR A 284 20.32 7.44 8.92
N ARG A 285 21.03 6.38 8.49
CA ARG A 285 20.52 5.02 8.52
C ARG A 285 20.28 4.60 9.96
N ILE A 286 19.14 3.97 10.19
CA ILE A 286 18.80 3.35 11.47
C ILE A 286 19.45 1.96 11.49
N ASP A 287 20.29 1.73 12.50
CA ASP A 287 21.10 0.51 12.62
C ASP A 287 20.27 -0.62 13.26
N VAL A 288 19.49 -1.27 12.42
CA VAL A 288 18.72 -2.48 12.74
C VAL A 288 18.83 -3.49 11.60
N PRO A 289 18.63 -4.78 11.82
CA PRO A 289 18.62 -5.76 10.75
C PRO A 289 17.60 -5.39 9.67
N ASN A 290 17.97 -5.53 8.39
CA ASN A 290 17.08 -5.19 7.28
C ASN A 290 15.79 -6.03 7.28
N SER A 291 15.82 -7.25 7.81
CA SER A 291 14.66 -8.14 7.96
C SER A 291 13.79 -7.82 9.18
N ALA A 292 14.17 -6.87 10.04
CA ALA A 292 13.38 -6.49 11.18
C ALA A 292 12.12 -5.70 10.76
N ASN A 293 10.98 -5.99 11.37
CA ASN A 293 9.82 -5.11 11.28
C ASN A 293 10.11 -3.81 12.03
N LYS A 294 9.86 -2.70 11.40
CA LYS A 294 10.11 -1.36 11.94
C LYS A 294 8.80 -0.62 12.09
N SER A 295 8.56 -0.06 13.25
CA SER A 295 7.40 0.78 13.51
C SER A 295 7.79 1.96 14.40
N VAL A 296 7.04 3.04 14.28
CA VAL A 296 7.28 4.28 15.02
C VAL A 296 6.10 4.55 15.95
N HIS A 297 6.39 4.77 17.21
CA HIS A 297 5.40 5.16 18.21
C HIS A 297 5.98 6.18 19.16
N ASN A 298 5.51 7.42 19.11
CA ASN A 298 6.08 8.56 19.85
C ASN A 298 7.61 8.63 19.69
N GLN A 299 8.38 8.64 20.80
CA GLN A 299 9.85 8.67 20.77
C GLN A 299 10.49 7.33 20.35
N TRP A 300 9.75 6.26 20.30
CA TRP A 300 10.28 4.90 20.04
C TRP A 300 10.27 4.55 18.55
N LEU A 301 11.23 3.73 18.20
CA LEU A 301 11.31 3.02 16.92
C LEU A 301 11.41 1.54 17.25
#